data_774cc3d65f2f8872a9f9dfe0b692fcc4
#
_entry.id   774cc3d65f2f8872a9f9dfe0b692fcc4
#
_cell.length_a   1.000
_cell.length_b   1.000
_cell.length_c   1.000
_cell.angle_alpha   90.00
_cell.angle_beta   90.00
_cell.angle_gamma   90.00
#
_symmetry.space_group_name_H-M   'P 1'
#
loop_
_entity.id
_entity.type
_entity.pdbx_description
1 polymer ?
#
loop_
_entity_poly.entity_id
_entity_poly.type
_entity_poly.pdbx_seq_one_letter_code
_entity_poly.pdbx_strand_id
1 'polypeptide(L)'
;MKDMSVSVALLLAAVAAMGITTASAQAPVAAKKVVRTQDDLPRFTYPVAGTASELLLSDDATFNAWAAKVGADIERLLAEYDIQDRATLRALLGTQSQISLLAGRDDAALAALDKVRANEDKPDAKLMSGVRVRAMLAAAKQAGATSGAAYEQAFAKLYAEALAPLPWAVVGNRVKEQKANAQIVTRDLAIGQAQAQLDPAAAKAHALSNELAWALIGLRATMIRAVPLNPAAAQVLTKVVAANDVKKPDIWADREVTFTDADTLTPVTVAIWDSGTDLSLFPGRVYVDPSPKAPAFAHGVAFDLKSQPTGGELMPLSAEQQATYPSVQGDLKGLSDLQLSIDSPEAAAIRQKITSLKPDQVPVFLETLGLFGNYVHGTHVAGIAARGNPAIRLAVSRLTFDWKNVPDAPSEEVTRASAASYQASVDWFKAHGVRVVNMSWGGTPAAYEDALEKNGLGKDAEERKAIARRLFGIEKAGLEAAIRSAPDILFVAAAGNADSDSGFEETIPGGLDLPNLLVVGAVDQAGDEASFTSYGSTVRAHANGYQVESYFPGGATVRESGTSMASPNTVNLAAKLLALDPKLTPAQLSDLIVRGGSKSDDGRRNLIDPKTSVALLKGQTAAR
;
A
#
# COMPACT_ATOMS: atom_id res chain seq x y z
N MET A 1 1.38 -2.04 8.98
CA MET A 1 2.40 -2.30 7.97
C MET A 1 2.21 -3.62 7.21
N LYS A 2 0.98 -4.02 6.94
CA LYS A 2 0.68 -5.08 5.96
C LYS A 2 0.86 -4.63 4.51
N ASP A 3 1.13 -3.36 4.27
CA ASP A 3 1.22 -2.78 2.92
C ASP A 3 2.58 -2.97 2.23
N MET A 4 3.54 -3.65 2.88
CA MET A 4 4.78 -4.08 2.24
C MET A 4 4.79 -5.57 1.83
N SER A 5 3.76 -6.34 2.19
CA SER A 5 3.56 -7.61 1.51
C SER A 5 3.18 -7.28 0.07
N VAL A 6 4.01 -7.74 -0.85
CA VAL A 6 3.78 -7.67 -2.32
C VAL A 6 2.28 -7.79 -2.57
N SER A 7 1.63 -6.66 -2.86
CA SER A 7 0.21 -6.65 -3.21
C SER A 7 0.06 -7.34 -4.55
N VAL A 8 -0.04 -8.66 -4.52
CA VAL A 8 -0.62 -9.44 -5.61
C VAL A 8 -2.13 -9.25 -5.49
N ALA A 9 -2.57 -7.98 -5.53
CA ALA A 9 -3.97 -7.63 -5.55
C ALA A 9 -4.50 -7.79 -6.97
N LEU A 10 -5.46 -8.68 -7.10
CA LEU A 10 -6.22 -8.89 -8.31
C LEU A 10 -7.01 -7.64 -8.67
N LEU A 11 -6.83 -7.18 -9.89
CA LEU A 11 -7.69 -6.20 -10.54
C LEU A 11 -8.47 -6.88 -11.68
N LEU A 12 -9.77 -6.87 -11.55
CA LEU A 12 -10.72 -7.26 -12.59
C LEU A 12 -11.92 -6.33 -12.55
N ALA A 13 -12.17 -5.60 -13.64
CA ALA A 13 -13.40 -4.84 -13.87
C ALA A 13 -13.63 -4.51 -15.36
N ALA A 14 -14.60 -4.22 -15.89
CA ALA A 14 -15.96 -4.13 -16.40
C ALA A 14 -16.23 -3.15 -17.57
N VAL A 15 -17.35 -3.20 -18.28
CA VAL A 15 -17.93 -2.22 -19.25
C VAL A 15 -19.46 -2.25 -19.22
N ALA A 16 -20.09 -1.08 -19.39
CA ALA A 16 -21.53 -0.85 -19.33
C ALA A 16 -22.27 -0.92 -20.69
N ALA A 17 -23.55 -1.27 -20.67
CA ALA A 17 -24.51 -1.01 -21.74
C ALA A 17 -25.87 -0.57 -21.18
N MET A 18 -26.51 0.43 -21.82
CA MET A 18 -27.80 0.99 -21.46
C MET A 18 -28.96 0.09 -21.91
N GLY A 19 -29.92 -0.10 -21.04
CA GLY A 19 -31.23 -0.69 -21.35
C GLY A 19 -32.35 0.09 -20.69
N ILE A 20 -33.39 0.41 -21.45
CA ILE A 20 -34.57 1.20 -21.07
C ILE A 20 -35.47 0.34 -20.18
N THR A 21 -35.92 0.85 -19.04
CA THR A 21 -36.86 0.16 -18.14
C THR A 21 -38.19 0.85 -18.04
N THR A 22 -39.24 0.05 -18.17
CA THR A 22 -40.65 0.40 -17.86
C THR A 22 -40.84 0.46 -16.34
N ALA A 23 -41.45 1.52 -15.85
CA ALA A 23 -41.70 1.75 -14.44
C ALA A 23 -42.83 0.83 -13.91
N SER A 24 -42.49 -0.04 -12.97
CA SER A 24 -43.43 -0.66 -12.03
C SER A 24 -43.37 0.11 -10.70
N ALA A 25 -44.50 0.46 -10.15
CA ALA A 25 -44.60 1.10 -8.85
C ALA A 25 -44.05 0.15 -7.75
N GLN A 26 -42.87 0.44 -7.23
CA GLN A 26 -42.27 -0.29 -6.14
C GLN A 26 -42.76 0.27 -4.79
N ALA A 27 -43.01 -0.64 -3.84
CA ALA A 27 -43.24 -0.28 -2.45
C ALA A 27 -42.05 0.57 -1.92
N PRO A 28 -42.26 1.46 -0.92
CA PRO A 28 -41.18 2.30 -0.41
C PRO A 28 -40.03 1.41 0.07
N VAL A 29 -38.90 1.48 -0.63
CA VAL A 29 -37.67 0.83 -0.21
C VAL A 29 -37.26 1.48 1.11
N ALA A 30 -37.10 0.67 2.15
CA ALA A 30 -36.57 1.15 3.43
C ALA A 30 -35.25 1.91 3.20
N ALA A 31 -35.09 3.07 3.81
CA ALA A 31 -33.87 3.86 3.66
C ALA A 31 -32.67 3.04 4.10
N LYS A 32 -31.65 2.93 3.22
CA LYS A 32 -30.42 2.20 3.52
C LYS A 32 -29.69 2.80 4.71
N LYS A 33 -29.02 1.96 5.50
CA LYS A 33 -28.16 2.39 6.59
C LYS A 33 -26.89 3.03 6.02
N VAL A 34 -26.60 4.27 6.36
CA VAL A 34 -25.40 4.97 5.86
C VAL A 34 -24.15 4.44 6.56
N VAL A 35 -23.15 4.06 5.77
CA VAL A 35 -21.83 3.62 6.23
C VAL A 35 -20.86 4.78 6.07
N ARG A 36 -20.31 5.28 7.18
CA ARG A 36 -19.38 6.42 7.22
C ARG A 36 -17.94 5.99 7.46
N THR A 37 -17.76 4.90 8.17
CA THR A 37 -16.46 4.26 8.43
C THR A 37 -16.60 2.74 8.27
N GLN A 38 -15.49 2.06 8.15
CA GLN A 38 -15.48 0.59 8.07
C GLN A 38 -16.16 -0.05 9.31
N ASP A 39 -16.20 0.65 10.42
CA ASP A 39 -16.83 0.19 11.66
C ASP A 39 -18.36 0.07 11.58
N ASP A 40 -19.01 0.84 10.72
CA ASP A 40 -20.46 0.76 10.50
C ASP A 40 -20.89 -0.53 9.77
N LEU A 41 -19.94 -1.24 9.15
CA LEU A 41 -20.21 -2.50 8.47
C LEU A 41 -20.31 -3.66 9.46
N PRO A 42 -21.29 -4.57 9.28
CA PRO A 42 -21.39 -5.78 10.09
C PRO A 42 -20.21 -6.72 9.84
N ARG A 43 -19.87 -7.51 10.84
CA ARG A 43 -18.87 -8.56 10.75
C ARG A 43 -19.57 -9.91 10.59
N PHE A 44 -19.13 -10.67 9.59
CA PHE A 44 -19.57 -12.03 9.36
C PHE A 44 -18.42 -13.00 9.61
N THR A 45 -18.76 -14.23 9.87
CA THR A 45 -17.81 -15.35 9.96
C THR A 45 -18.34 -16.53 9.16
N TYR A 46 -17.44 -17.17 8.45
CA TYR A 46 -17.75 -18.29 7.55
C TYR A 46 -17.01 -19.52 8.05
N PRO A 47 -17.73 -20.54 8.58
CA PRO A 47 -17.12 -21.77 9.07
C PRO A 47 -16.28 -22.46 7.99
N VAL A 48 -15.12 -22.94 8.40
CA VAL A 48 -14.18 -23.72 7.57
C VAL A 48 -13.92 -25.04 8.28
N ALA A 49 -14.20 -26.15 7.58
CA ALA A 49 -13.83 -27.47 8.05
C ALA A 49 -12.37 -27.74 7.67
N GLY A 50 -11.49 -27.90 8.65
CA GLY A 50 -10.05 -28.02 8.41
C GLY A 50 -9.37 -26.68 8.21
N THR A 51 -8.46 -26.59 7.26
CA THR A 51 -7.69 -25.37 6.95
C THR A 51 -8.29 -24.59 5.76
N ALA A 52 -7.96 -23.32 5.64
CA ALA A 52 -8.36 -22.51 4.48
C ALA A 52 -7.72 -23.03 3.18
N SER A 53 -6.48 -23.52 3.26
CA SER A 53 -5.78 -24.13 2.12
C SER A 53 -6.42 -25.46 1.69
N GLU A 54 -6.94 -26.27 2.61
CA GLU A 54 -7.74 -27.46 2.26
C GLU A 54 -9.05 -27.07 1.57
N LEU A 55 -9.76 -26.06 2.06
CA LEU A 55 -10.95 -25.54 1.40
C LEU A 55 -10.61 -24.94 0.02
N LEU A 56 -9.49 -24.20 -0.12
CA LEU A 56 -8.99 -23.69 -1.39
C LEU A 56 -8.83 -24.83 -2.42
N LEU A 57 -8.42 -26.01 -1.99
CA LEU A 57 -8.12 -27.18 -2.83
C LEU A 57 -9.31 -28.15 -2.98
N SER A 58 -10.42 -27.92 -2.29
CA SER A 58 -11.60 -28.77 -2.37
C SER A 58 -12.21 -28.80 -3.79
N ASP A 59 -13.12 -29.72 -4.03
CA ASP A 59 -13.86 -29.75 -5.30
C ASP A 59 -14.72 -28.49 -5.49
N ASP A 60 -15.11 -28.22 -6.75
CA ASP A 60 -15.86 -27.02 -7.09
C ASP A 60 -17.22 -26.94 -6.39
N ALA A 61 -17.90 -28.08 -6.17
CA ALA A 61 -19.20 -28.08 -5.51
C ALA A 61 -19.08 -27.66 -4.03
N THR A 62 -18.09 -28.20 -3.32
CA THR A 62 -17.77 -27.86 -1.93
C THR A 62 -17.39 -26.38 -1.80
N PHE A 63 -16.45 -25.91 -2.61
CA PHE A 63 -16.02 -24.53 -2.56
C PHE A 63 -17.14 -23.55 -2.90
N ASN A 64 -17.87 -23.80 -3.99
CA ASN A 64 -18.96 -22.93 -4.43
C ASN A 64 -20.12 -22.87 -3.44
N ALA A 65 -20.44 -23.98 -2.76
CA ALA A 65 -21.44 -24.00 -1.70
C ALA A 65 -21.02 -23.13 -0.50
N TRP A 66 -19.73 -23.11 -0.16
CA TRP A 66 -19.20 -22.23 0.88
C TRP A 66 -19.18 -20.76 0.42
N ALA A 67 -18.67 -20.48 -0.78
CA ALA A 67 -18.59 -19.14 -1.35
C ALA A 67 -19.97 -18.50 -1.58
N ALA A 68 -21.00 -19.31 -1.83
CA ALA A 68 -22.38 -18.82 -1.97
C ALA A 68 -22.92 -18.16 -0.70
N LYS A 69 -22.48 -18.61 0.49
CA LYS A 69 -22.85 -17.98 1.78
C LYS A 69 -22.23 -16.58 1.88
N VAL A 70 -20.96 -16.45 1.49
CA VAL A 70 -20.27 -15.15 1.41
C VAL A 70 -20.99 -14.23 0.42
N GLY A 71 -21.37 -14.75 -0.75
CA GLY A 71 -22.10 -14.01 -1.77
C GLY A 71 -23.46 -13.49 -1.27
N ALA A 72 -24.21 -14.29 -0.51
CA ALA A 72 -25.49 -13.87 0.06
C ALA A 72 -25.34 -12.71 1.06
N ASP A 73 -24.30 -12.74 1.88
CA ASP A 73 -24.03 -11.64 2.82
C ASP A 73 -23.57 -10.36 2.07
N ILE A 74 -22.78 -10.48 1.00
CA ILE A 74 -22.42 -9.35 0.14
C ILE A 74 -23.68 -8.75 -0.51
N GLU A 75 -24.58 -9.57 -1.03
CA GLU A 75 -25.86 -9.11 -1.59
C GLU A 75 -26.70 -8.36 -0.54
N ARG A 76 -26.76 -8.88 0.69
CA ARG A 76 -27.43 -8.22 1.80
C ARG A 76 -26.79 -6.88 2.15
N LEU A 77 -25.45 -6.81 2.24
CA LEU A 77 -24.73 -5.56 2.47
C LEU A 77 -25.07 -4.51 1.41
N LEU A 78 -24.99 -4.87 0.15
CA LEU A 78 -25.29 -3.97 -0.98
C LEU A 78 -26.77 -3.55 -1.01
N ALA A 79 -27.69 -4.37 -0.49
CA ALA A 79 -29.12 -4.07 -0.42
C ALA A 79 -29.49 -3.15 0.75
N GLU A 80 -28.94 -3.42 1.94
CA GLU A 80 -29.35 -2.77 3.19
C GLU A 80 -28.51 -1.52 3.56
N TYR A 81 -27.28 -1.40 3.02
CA TYR A 81 -26.34 -0.35 3.40
C TYR A 81 -26.05 0.61 2.25
N ASP A 82 -25.98 1.89 2.58
CA ASP A 82 -25.50 2.95 1.69
C ASP A 82 -24.00 3.16 1.98
N ILE A 83 -23.18 2.46 1.21
CA ILE A 83 -21.73 2.46 1.37
C ILE A 83 -21.16 3.58 0.53
N GLN A 84 -20.66 4.64 1.17
CA GLN A 84 -20.12 5.81 0.48
C GLN A 84 -18.67 5.58 0.01
N ASP A 85 -17.92 4.69 0.67
CA ASP A 85 -16.56 4.37 0.27
C ASP A 85 -16.53 3.49 -1.00
N ARG A 86 -15.90 4.04 -2.03
CA ARG A 86 -15.81 3.36 -3.33
C ARG A 86 -14.88 2.15 -3.32
N ALA A 87 -13.83 2.18 -2.49
CA ALA A 87 -12.92 1.04 -2.37
C ALA A 87 -13.65 -0.18 -1.80
N THR A 88 -14.42 0.02 -0.72
CA THR A 88 -15.29 -1.03 -0.15
C THR A 88 -16.31 -1.54 -1.17
N LEU A 89 -16.97 -0.64 -1.92
CA LEU A 89 -17.89 -1.06 -2.99
C LEU A 89 -17.18 -1.89 -4.07
N ARG A 90 -15.99 -1.47 -4.50
CA ARG A 90 -15.20 -2.23 -5.47
C ARG A 90 -14.82 -3.61 -4.94
N ALA A 91 -14.41 -3.72 -3.68
CA ALA A 91 -14.07 -4.99 -3.05
C ALA A 91 -15.26 -5.96 -2.99
N LEU A 92 -16.42 -5.51 -2.53
CA LEU A 92 -17.66 -6.30 -2.46
C LEU A 92 -18.11 -6.78 -3.85
N LEU A 93 -18.17 -5.86 -4.82
CA LEU A 93 -18.59 -6.16 -6.20
C LEU A 93 -17.57 -7.05 -6.93
N GLY A 94 -16.28 -6.84 -6.67
CA GLY A 94 -15.20 -7.68 -7.19
C GLY A 94 -15.30 -9.12 -6.69
N THR A 95 -15.51 -9.30 -5.38
CA THR A 95 -15.74 -10.62 -4.77
C THR A 95 -17.00 -11.28 -5.32
N GLN A 96 -18.10 -10.53 -5.49
CA GLN A 96 -19.33 -11.04 -6.12
C GLN A 96 -19.11 -11.50 -7.57
N SER A 97 -18.27 -10.77 -8.32
CA SER A 97 -17.87 -11.19 -9.67
C SER A 97 -17.08 -12.50 -9.64
N GLN A 98 -16.11 -12.62 -8.73
CA GLN A 98 -15.29 -13.83 -8.59
C GLN A 98 -16.14 -15.05 -8.20
N ILE A 99 -17.07 -14.91 -7.26
CA ILE A 99 -18.03 -15.97 -6.89
C ILE A 99 -18.87 -16.39 -8.11
N SER A 100 -19.32 -15.42 -8.90
CA SER A 100 -20.11 -15.69 -10.10
C SER A 100 -19.30 -16.43 -11.17
N LEU A 101 -18.04 -16.02 -11.40
CA LEU A 101 -17.11 -16.70 -12.31
C LEU A 101 -16.81 -18.15 -11.88
N LEU A 102 -16.60 -18.38 -10.59
CA LEU A 102 -16.37 -19.73 -10.06
C LEU A 102 -17.59 -20.62 -10.24
N ALA A 103 -18.79 -20.06 -10.12
CA ALA A 103 -20.06 -20.76 -10.30
C ALA A 103 -20.51 -20.87 -11.78
N GLY A 104 -19.72 -20.39 -12.74
CA GLY A 104 -20.08 -20.41 -14.18
C GLY A 104 -21.21 -19.46 -14.56
N ARG A 105 -21.50 -18.44 -13.75
CA ARG A 105 -22.51 -17.40 -14.02
C ARG A 105 -21.86 -16.18 -14.66
N ASP A 106 -21.42 -16.35 -15.92
CA ASP A 106 -20.58 -15.38 -16.62
C ASP A 106 -21.23 -14.00 -16.77
N ASP A 107 -22.51 -13.94 -17.13
CA ASP A 107 -23.24 -12.67 -17.27
C ASP A 107 -23.36 -11.91 -15.95
N ALA A 108 -23.60 -12.62 -14.84
CA ALA A 108 -23.63 -12.02 -13.50
C ALA A 108 -22.24 -11.51 -13.07
N ALA A 109 -21.20 -12.25 -13.42
CA ALA A 109 -19.82 -11.82 -13.17
C ALA A 109 -19.50 -10.53 -13.94
N LEU A 110 -19.87 -10.45 -15.21
CA LEU A 110 -19.68 -9.25 -16.03
C LEU A 110 -20.49 -8.07 -15.52
N ALA A 111 -21.74 -8.27 -15.11
CA ALA A 111 -22.58 -7.22 -14.55
C ALA A 111 -22.01 -6.65 -13.22
N ALA A 112 -21.44 -7.51 -12.36
CA ALA A 112 -20.77 -7.06 -11.15
C ALA A 112 -19.51 -6.25 -11.49
N LEU A 113 -18.73 -6.70 -12.47
CA LEU A 113 -17.57 -5.99 -12.96
C LEU A 113 -17.93 -4.64 -13.59
N ASP A 114 -19.06 -4.48 -14.25
CA ASP A 114 -19.52 -3.19 -14.77
C ASP A 114 -19.77 -2.18 -13.63
N LYS A 115 -20.33 -2.66 -12.52
CA LYS A 115 -20.51 -1.84 -11.32
C LYS A 115 -19.16 -1.48 -10.67
N VAL A 116 -18.19 -2.39 -10.64
CA VAL A 116 -16.82 -2.05 -10.17
C VAL A 116 -16.27 -0.90 -11.02
N ARG A 117 -16.28 -1.01 -12.35
CA ARG A 117 -15.79 0.03 -13.26
C ARG A 117 -16.48 1.39 -13.04
N ALA A 118 -17.76 1.38 -12.74
CA ALA A 118 -18.50 2.60 -12.44
C ALA A 118 -18.02 3.28 -11.15
N ASN A 119 -17.43 2.51 -10.22
CA ASN A 119 -16.87 2.99 -8.97
C ASN A 119 -15.36 3.23 -9.02
N GLU A 120 -14.72 3.08 -10.20
CA GLU A 120 -13.30 3.42 -10.35
C GLU A 120 -13.12 4.92 -10.50
N ASP A 121 -12.24 5.49 -9.68
CA ASP A 121 -11.87 6.90 -9.70
C ASP A 121 -10.65 7.17 -10.57
N LYS A 122 -9.70 6.22 -10.61
CA LYS A 122 -8.46 6.34 -11.37
C LYS A 122 -8.69 5.99 -12.85
N PRO A 123 -8.25 6.83 -13.79
CA PRO A 123 -8.49 6.61 -15.23
C PRO A 123 -7.93 5.28 -15.75
N ASP A 124 -6.73 4.88 -15.29
CA ASP A 124 -6.09 3.61 -15.66
C ASP A 124 -6.88 2.40 -15.18
N ALA A 125 -7.34 2.43 -13.92
CA ALA A 125 -8.19 1.40 -13.35
C ALA A 125 -9.49 1.27 -14.14
N LYS A 126 -10.14 2.39 -14.42
CA LYS A 126 -11.39 2.43 -15.18
C LYS A 126 -11.25 1.86 -16.61
N LEU A 127 -10.14 2.12 -17.27
CA LEU A 127 -9.87 1.61 -18.62
C LEU A 127 -9.49 0.13 -18.63
N MET A 128 -8.68 -0.31 -17.68
CA MET A 128 -8.19 -1.69 -17.59
C MET A 128 -9.19 -2.67 -16.97
N SER A 129 -10.19 -2.12 -16.32
CA SER A 129 -11.23 -2.81 -15.57
C SER A 129 -11.97 -3.86 -16.44
N GLY A 130 -11.79 -5.20 -16.10
CA GLY A 130 -12.43 -6.36 -16.77
C GLY A 130 -11.86 -6.76 -18.12
N VAL A 131 -10.88 -6.05 -18.65
CA VAL A 131 -10.30 -6.35 -19.98
C VAL A 131 -9.89 -7.81 -20.08
N ARG A 132 -9.17 -8.32 -19.09
CA ARG A 132 -8.70 -9.71 -19.06
C ARG A 132 -9.86 -10.72 -18.94
N VAL A 133 -10.84 -10.46 -18.08
CA VAL A 133 -11.98 -11.38 -17.86
C VAL A 133 -12.85 -11.45 -19.10
N ARG A 134 -13.12 -10.32 -19.74
CA ARG A 134 -13.89 -10.31 -20.99
C ARG A 134 -13.20 -11.09 -22.08
N ALA A 135 -11.88 -10.91 -22.24
CA ALA A 135 -11.10 -11.68 -23.19
C ALA A 135 -11.13 -13.19 -22.87
N MET A 136 -11.05 -13.55 -21.58
CA MET A 136 -11.14 -14.93 -21.11
C MET A 136 -12.49 -15.57 -21.43
N LEU A 137 -13.58 -14.90 -21.11
CA LEU A 137 -14.94 -15.42 -21.36
C LEU A 137 -15.28 -15.48 -22.86
N ALA A 138 -14.86 -14.47 -23.63
CA ALA A 138 -15.01 -14.49 -25.08
C ALA A 138 -14.20 -15.62 -25.74
N ALA A 139 -13.00 -15.87 -25.25
CA ALA A 139 -12.15 -16.98 -25.71
C ALA A 139 -12.79 -18.34 -25.40
N ALA A 140 -13.35 -18.51 -24.20
CA ALA A 140 -14.06 -19.74 -23.85
C ALA A 140 -15.26 -20.01 -24.77
N LYS A 141 -16.04 -18.96 -25.06
CA LYS A 141 -17.15 -19.05 -26.01
C LYS A 141 -16.69 -19.39 -27.43
N GLN A 142 -15.60 -18.76 -27.89
CA GLN A 142 -15.04 -19.02 -29.23
C GLN A 142 -14.46 -20.42 -29.37
N ALA A 143 -13.75 -20.91 -28.35
CA ALA A 143 -13.11 -22.23 -28.35
C ALA A 143 -14.08 -23.36 -28.01
N GLY A 144 -15.25 -23.06 -27.44
CA GLY A 144 -16.17 -24.07 -26.87
C GLY A 144 -15.58 -24.82 -25.67
N ALA A 145 -14.53 -24.29 -25.04
CA ALA A 145 -13.81 -24.90 -23.95
C ALA A 145 -13.15 -23.82 -23.07
N THR A 146 -12.85 -24.17 -21.82
CA THR A 146 -12.18 -23.31 -20.82
C THR A 146 -10.72 -23.75 -20.55
N SER A 147 -10.15 -24.58 -21.42
CA SER A 147 -8.77 -25.05 -21.34
C SER A 147 -8.28 -25.54 -22.70
N GLY A 148 -6.95 -25.73 -22.83
CA GLY A 148 -6.31 -26.25 -24.02
C GLY A 148 -5.88 -25.18 -25.02
N ALA A 149 -5.08 -25.60 -26.02
CA ALA A 149 -4.37 -24.70 -26.93
C ALA A 149 -5.30 -23.74 -27.71
N ALA A 150 -6.46 -24.21 -28.16
CA ALA A 150 -7.42 -23.36 -28.88
C ALA A 150 -7.97 -22.23 -28.00
N TYR A 151 -8.26 -22.52 -26.74
CA TYR A 151 -8.69 -21.53 -25.77
C TYR A 151 -7.60 -20.50 -25.45
N GLU A 152 -6.37 -20.97 -25.20
CA GLU A 152 -5.23 -20.11 -24.91
C GLU A 152 -4.88 -19.19 -26.08
N GLN A 153 -4.94 -19.70 -27.32
CA GLN A 153 -4.71 -18.91 -28.54
C GLN A 153 -5.80 -17.87 -28.74
N ALA A 154 -7.09 -18.25 -28.56
CA ALA A 154 -8.22 -17.32 -28.64
C ALA A 154 -8.09 -16.22 -27.58
N PHE A 155 -7.75 -16.59 -26.34
CA PHE A 155 -7.51 -15.63 -25.27
C PHE A 155 -6.39 -14.66 -25.60
N ALA A 156 -5.22 -15.16 -26.03
CA ALA A 156 -4.10 -14.30 -26.38
C ALA A 156 -4.44 -13.27 -27.45
N LYS A 157 -5.17 -13.72 -28.51
CA LYS A 157 -5.64 -12.85 -29.59
C LYS A 157 -6.60 -11.78 -29.04
N LEU A 158 -7.67 -12.18 -28.38
CA LEU A 158 -8.72 -11.28 -27.89
C LEU A 158 -8.20 -10.32 -26.83
N TYR A 159 -7.27 -10.77 -25.98
CA TYR A 159 -6.65 -9.91 -24.96
C TYR A 159 -5.75 -8.85 -25.59
N ALA A 160 -4.96 -9.22 -26.61
CA ALA A 160 -4.15 -8.26 -27.36
C ALA A 160 -5.03 -7.23 -28.08
N GLU A 161 -6.12 -7.67 -28.74
CA GLU A 161 -7.09 -6.79 -29.41
C GLU A 161 -7.77 -5.81 -28.43
N ALA A 162 -8.06 -6.26 -27.19
CA ALA A 162 -8.69 -5.43 -26.17
C ALA A 162 -7.72 -4.40 -25.57
N LEU A 163 -6.41 -4.70 -25.52
CA LEU A 163 -5.39 -3.77 -25.02
C LEU A 163 -4.96 -2.73 -26.06
N ALA A 164 -4.99 -3.08 -27.36
CA ALA A 164 -4.46 -2.25 -28.42
C ALA A 164 -5.03 -0.82 -28.51
N PRO A 165 -6.34 -0.55 -28.29
CA PRO A 165 -6.91 0.80 -28.35
C PRO A 165 -6.68 1.63 -27.08
N LEU A 166 -6.12 1.05 -25.99
CA LEU A 166 -6.00 1.74 -24.73
C LEU A 166 -4.83 2.76 -24.77
N PRO A 167 -5.03 3.99 -24.26
CA PRO A 167 -4.01 5.02 -24.28
C PRO A 167 -2.84 4.65 -23.35
N TRP A 168 -1.69 4.34 -23.92
CA TRP A 168 -0.50 3.90 -23.19
C TRP A 168 -0.07 4.87 -22.09
N ALA A 169 -0.15 6.17 -22.34
CA ALA A 169 0.18 7.21 -21.36
C ALA A 169 -0.63 7.06 -20.06
N VAL A 170 -1.85 6.51 -20.13
CA VAL A 170 -2.71 6.30 -18.97
C VAL A 170 -2.50 4.91 -18.37
N VAL A 171 -2.51 3.85 -19.21
CA VAL A 171 -2.57 2.47 -18.70
C VAL A 171 -1.20 1.80 -18.54
N GLY A 172 -0.13 2.42 -18.99
CA GLY A 172 1.20 1.79 -19.10
C GLY A 172 1.74 1.19 -17.79
N ASN A 173 1.61 1.90 -16.67
CA ASN A 173 2.06 1.40 -15.37
C ASN A 173 1.28 0.14 -14.97
N ARG A 174 -0.04 0.17 -15.11
CA ARG A 174 -0.90 -0.98 -14.78
C ARG A 174 -0.69 -2.18 -15.71
N VAL A 175 -0.37 -1.95 -16.97
CA VAL A 175 0.02 -3.03 -17.90
C VAL A 175 1.32 -3.67 -17.46
N LYS A 176 2.31 -2.88 -17.00
CA LYS A 176 3.58 -3.40 -16.45
C LYS A 176 3.36 -4.22 -15.17
N GLU A 177 2.54 -3.72 -14.25
CA GLU A 177 2.14 -4.45 -13.03
C GLU A 177 1.44 -5.78 -13.37
N GLN A 178 0.50 -5.77 -14.32
CA GLN A 178 -0.16 -7.01 -14.76
C GLN A 178 0.81 -7.98 -15.46
N LYS A 179 1.81 -7.48 -16.21
CA LYS A 179 2.88 -8.32 -16.78
C LYS A 179 3.66 -9.01 -15.67
N ALA A 180 4.12 -8.26 -14.66
CA ALA A 180 4.85 -8.81 -13.53
C ALA A 180 4.03 -9.90 -12.83
N ASN A 181 2.77 -9.62 -12.51
CA ASN A 181 1.86 -10.58 -11.87
C ASN A 181 1.67 -11.85 -12.72
N ALA A 182 1.48 -11.71 -14.02
CA ALA A 182 1.35 -12.86 -14.92
C ALA A 182 2.64 -13.69 -15.01
N GLN A 183 3.80 -13.13 -14.70
CA GLN A 183 5.09 -13.81 -14.71
C GLN A 183 5.42 -14.58 -13.42
N ILE A 184 4.87 -14.15 -12.27
CA ILE A 184 5.24 -14.70 -10.96
C ILE A 184 4.11 -15.43 -10.23
N VAL A 185 2.84 -15.15 -10.53
CA VAL A 185 1.72 -15.79 -9.83
C VAL A 185 1.51 -17.20 -10.34
N THR A 186 1.79 -18.17 -9.47
CA THR A 186 1.63 -19.62 -9.72
C THR A 186 0.53 -20.20 -8.81
N ARG A 187 0.14 -21.45 -9.12
CA ARG A 187 -0.76 -22.22 -8.25
C ARG A 187 -0.13 -22.46 -6.86
N ASP A 188 1.14 -22.84 -6.83
CA ASP A 188 1.87 -23.13 -5.59
C ASP A 188 2.01 -21.86 -4.72
N LEU A 189 2.25 -20.69 -5.34
CA LEU A 189 2.27 -19.42 -4.63
C LEU A 189 0.90 -19.12 -3.99
N ALA A 190 -0.21 -19.32 -4.72
CA ALA A 190 -1.55 -19.06 -4.19
C ALA A 190 -1.90 -19.99 -3.01
N ILE A 191 -1.51 -21.26 -3.09
CA ILE A 191 -1.69 -22.23 -1.98
C ILE A 191 -0.86 -21.80 -0.77
N GLY A 192 0.42 -21.48 -0.97
CA GLY A 192 1.31 -21.06 0.10
C GLY A 192 0.89 -19.73 0.75
N GLN A 193 0.29 -18.82 -0.01
CA GLN A 193 -0.33 -17.60 0.53
C GLN A 193 -1.53 -17.94 1.44
N ALA A 194 -2.38 -18.90 1.05
CA ALA A 194 -3.45 -19.37 1.94
C ALA A 194 -2.88 -19.98 3.22
N GLN A 195 -1.83 -20.80 3.12
CA GLN A 195 -1.14 -21.38 4.26
C GLN A 195 -0.54 -20.31 5.20
N ALA A 196 0.06 -19.28 4.64
CA ALA A 196 0.70 -18.21 5.42
C ALA A 196 -0.31 -17.27 6.09
N GLN A 197 -1.37 -16.89 5.37
CA GLN A 197 -2.22 -15.76 5.76
C GLN A 197 -3.61 -16.19 6.30
N LEU A 198 -4.13 -17.35 5.88
CA LEU A 198 -5.50 -17.76 6.17
C LEU A 198 -5.58 -18.97 7.09
N ASP A 199 -4.68 -19.95 6.94
CA ASP A 199 -4.68 -21.15 7.75
C ASP A 199 -4.53 -20.87 9.26
N PRO A 200 -3.70 -19.91 9.71
CA PRO A 200 -3.63 -19.58 11.13
C PRO A 200 -4.97 -19.16 11.74
N ALA A 201 -5.73 -18.32 11.03
CA ALA A 201 -7.06 -17.89 11.46
C ALA A 201 -8.06 -19.07 11.44
N ALA A 202 -8.11 -19.83 10.34
CA ALA A 202 -8.99 -20.99 10.20
C ALA A 202 -8.70 -22.07 11.27
N ALA A 203 -7.43 -22.34 11.56
CA ALA A 203 -7.03 -23.30 12.58
C ALA A 203 -7.44 -22.90 14.01
N LYS A 204 -7.49 -21.59 14.30
CA LYS A 204 -7.83 -21.08 15.63
C LYS A 204 -9.32 -20.81 15.82
N ALA A 205 -9.96 -20.17 14.85
CA ALA A 205 -11.36 -19.75 14.91
C ALA A 205 -12.33 -20.75 14.28
N HIS A 206 -11.85 -21.76 13.54
CA HIS A 206 -12.64 -22.68 12.71
C HIS A 206 -13.57 -21.95 11.72
N ALA A 207 -13.22 -20.73 11.39
CA ALA A 207 -13.95 -19.84 10.50
C ALA A 207 -13.02 -18.77 9.95
N LEU A 208 -13.46 -18.05 8.92
CA LEU A 208 -12.81 -16.86 8.37
C LEU A 208 -13.75 -15.66 8.49
N SER A 209 -13.20 -14.49 8.84
CA SER A 209 -13.90 -13.21 8.77
C SER A 209 -14.19 -12.79 7.32
N ASN A 210 -14.91 -11.67 7.14
CA ASN A 210 -15.25 -11.13 5.82
C ASN A 210 -14.04 -11.05 4.89
N GLU A 211 -13.00 -10.32 5.32
CA GLU A 211 -11.85 -10.01 4.48
C GLU A 211 -11.02 -11.25 4.15
N LEU A 212 -10.84 -12.15 5.14
CA LEU A 212 -10.13 -13.41 4.91
C LEU A 212 -10.91 -14.34 3.98
N ALA A 213 -12.26 -14.34 4.07
CA ALA A 213 -13.12 -15.10 3.16
C ALA A 213 -13.05 -14.54 1.73
N TRP A 214 -13.06 -13.22 1.56
CA TRP A 214 -12.89 -12.59 0.25
C TRP A 214 -11.51 -12.90 -0.34
N ALA A 215 -10.47 -12.85 0.47
CA ALA A 215 -9.12 -13.24 0.06
C ALA A 215 -9.06 -14.70 -0.43
N LEU A 216 -9.70 -15.63 0.29
CA LEU A 216 -9.76 -17.04 -0.11
C LEU A 216 -10.49 -17.24 -1.45
N ILE A 217 -11.60 -16.53 -1.67
CA ILE A 217 -12.33 -16.53 -2.95
C ILE A 217 -11.44 -15.98 -4.06
N GLY A 218 -10.73 -14.89 -3.80
CA GLY A 218 -9.76 -14.30 -4.74
C GLY A 218 -8.65 -15.28 -5.12
N LEU A 219 -8.07 -15.99 -4.14
CA LEU A 219 -7.04 -17.02 -4.40
C LEU A 219 -7.58 -18.17 -5.24
N ARG A 220 -8.81 -18.65 -4.96
CA ARG A 220 -9.46 -19.70 -5.77
C ARG A 220 -9.69 -19.25 -7.21
N ALA A 221 -10.26 -18.05 -7.40
CA ALA A 221 -10.50 -17.49 -8.72
C ALA A 221 -9.19 -17.30 -9.49
N THR A 222 -8.13 -16.81 -8.82
CA THR A 222 -6.79 -16.69 -9.39
C THR A 222 -6.26 -18.04 -9.83
N MET A 223 -6.28 -19.03 -8.95
CA MET A 223 -5.73 -20.35 -9.17
C MET A 223 -6.42 -21.07 -10.35
N ILE A 224 -7.74 -20.97 -10.43
CA ILE A 224 -8.53 -21.72 -11.44
C ILE A 224 -8.70 -20.95 -12.75
N ARG A 225 -8.84 -19.62 -12.71
CA ARG A 225 -9.19 -18.81 -13.88
C ARG A 225 -8.01 -18.04 -14.46
N ALA A 226 -7.14 -17.48 -13.60
CA ALA A 226 -6.05 -16.63 -14.07
C ALA A 226 -4.75 -17.40 -14.34
N VAL A 227 -4.31 -18.24 -13.40
CA VAL A 227 -3.03 -18.97 -13.49
C VAL A 227 -2.87 -19.80 -14.78
N PRO A 228 -3.88 -20.57 -15.25
CA PRO A 228 -3.75 -21.31 -16.50
C PRO A 228 -3.47 -20.43 -17.73
N LEU A 229 -3.92 -19.17 -17.70
CA LEU A 229 -3.73 -18.20 -18.79
C LEU A 229 -2.53 -17.27 -18.58
N ASN A 230 -1.83 -17.36 -17.45
CA ASN A 230 -0.69 -16.50 -17.16
C ASN A 230 0.42 -16.56 -18.23
N PRO A 231 0.82 -17.73 -18.78
CA PRO A 231 1.82 -17.76 -19.83
C PRO A 231 1.40 -16.98 -21.08
N ALA A 232 0.17 -17.15 -21.53
CA ALA A 232 -0.38 -16.42 -22.68
C ALA A 232 -0.53 -14.92 -22.39
N ALA A 233 -1.02 -14.56 -21.18
CA ALA A 233 -1.12 -13.18 -20.75
C ALA A 233 0.25 -12.48 -20.67
N ALA A 234 1.26 -13.13 -20.08
CA ALA A 234 2.62 -12.60 -19.99
C ALA A 234 3.23 -12.34 -21.39
N GLN A 235 3.00 -13.23 -22.36
CA GLN A 235 3.45 -13.02 -23.72
C GLN A 235 2.78 -11.82 -24.40
N VAL A 236 1.45 -11.68 -24.24
CA VAL A 236 0.70 -10.54 -24.78
C VAL A 236 1.19 -9.24 -24.16
N LEU A 237 1.25 -9.18 -22.82
CA LEU A 237 1.66 -7.98 -22.10
C LEU A 237 3.11 -7.59 -22.39
N THR A 238 4.02 -8.57 -22.54
CA THR A 238 5.40 -8.30 -22.96
C THR A 238 5.46 -7.63 -24.33
N LYS A 239 4.67 -8.10 -25.29
CA LYS A 239 4.61 -7.48 -26.63
C LYS A 239 4.01 -6.08 -26.56
N VAL A 240 2.96 -5.88 -25.75
CA VAL A 240 2.34 -4.56 -25.57
C VAL A 240 3.31 -3.57 -24.94
N VAL A 241 4.04 -3.98 -23.89
CA VAL A 241 5.08 -3.14 -23.26
C VAL A 241 6.17 -2.79 -24.27
N ALA A 242 6.71 -3.77 -24.99
CA ALA A 242 7.79 -3.55 -25.98
C ALA A 242 7.35 -2.63 -27.15
N ALA A 243 6.08 -2.72 -27.56
CA ALA A 243 5.53 -1.87 -28.63
C ALA A 243 5.30 -0.41 -28.18
N ASN A 244 5.29 -0.15 -26.88
CA ASN A 244 4.95 1.13 -26.27
C ASN A 244 6.05 1.62 -25.32
N ASP A 245 7.33 1.33 -25.60
CA ASP A 245 8.47 1.76 -24.76
C ASP A 245 8.72 3.28 -24.86
N VAL A 246 7.69 4.05 -24.58
CA VAL A 246 7.75 5.50 -24.49
C VAL A 246 7.79 5.87 -23.01
N LYS A 247 8.87 6.52 -22.59
CA LYS A 247 8.98 7.04 -21.22
C LYS A 247 7.95 8.16 -21.03
N LYS A 248 7.20 8.08 -19.95
CA LYS A 248 6.38 9.20 -19.48
C LYS A 248 7.28 10.42 -19.21
N PRO A 249 6.80 11.66 -19.42
CA PRO A 249 7.56 12.84 -19.06
C PRO A 249 7.87 12.85 -17.57
N ASP A 250 9.05 13.30 -17.20
CA ASP A 250 9.43 13.51 -15.80
C ASP A 250 9.25 14.98 -15.45
N ILE A 251 8.14 15.28 -14.75
CA ILE A 251 7.83 16.65 -14.32
C ILE A 251 8.64 17.09 -13.09
N TRP A 252 9.30 16.14 -12.39
CA TRP A 252 10.00 16.43 -11.14
C TRP A 252 11.35 17.06 -11.39
N ALA A 253 12.05 16.67 -12.45
CA ALA A 253 13.35 17.25 -12.82
C ALA A 253 13.27 18.78 -12.99
N ASP A 254 12.19 19.27 -13.59
CA ASP A 254 11.97 20.71 -13.77
C ASP A 254 11.55 21.45 -12.50
N ARG A 255 11.06 20.74 -11.50
CA ARG A 255 10.60 21.29 -10.22
C ARG A 255 11.66 21.23 -9.12
N GLU A 256 12.71 20.44 -9.30
CA GLU A 256 13.72 20.21 -8.27
C GLU A 256 14.52 21.48 -7.94
N VAL A 257 14.79 21.63 -6.64
CA VAL A 257 15.72 22.61 -6.10
C VAL A 257 16.85 21.84 -5.41
N THR A 258 18.06 21.99 -5.91
CA THR A 258 19.25 21.39 -5.30
C THR A 258 20.12 22.49 -4.71
N PHE A 259 20.49 22.33 -3.46
CA PHE A 259 21.46 23.19 -2.77
C PHE A 259 22.83 22.55 -2.77
N THR A 260 23.84 23.38 -2.64
CA THR A 260 25.27 23.03 -2.55
C THR A 260 25.88 23.62 -1.29
N ASP A 261 27.08 23.20 -0.95
CA ASP A 261 27.84 23.76 0.18
C ASP A 261 28.20 25.25 0.00
N ALA A 262 28.06 25.80 -1.21
CA ALA A 262 28.26 27.21 -1.50
C ALA A 262 27.03 28.08 -1.13
N ASP A 263 25.88 27.49 -0.90
CA ASP A 263 24.67 28.21 -0.52
C ASP A 263 24.70 28.59 0.96
N THR A 264 24.18 29.77 1.28
CA THR A 264 24.04 30.22 2.69
C THR A 264 22.80 29.58 3.30
N LEU A 265 22.99 28.49 4.03
CA LEU A 265 21.91 27.67 4.56
C LEU A 265 22.04 27.50 6.09
N THR A 266 20.89 27.45 6.74
CA THR A 266 20.83 27.09 8.17
C THR A 266 20.65 25.57 8.31
N PRO A 267 21.43 24.87 9.16
CA PRO A 267 21.22 23.46 9.44
C PRO A 267 19.81 23.17 9.97
N VAL A 268 19.19 22.10 9.45
CA VAL A 268 17.83 21.69 9.82
C VAL A 268 17.83 20.26 10.30
N THR A 269 17.44 20.03 11.56
CA THR A 269 17.27 18.67 12.09
C THR A 269 15.93 18.09 11.61
N VAL A 270 16.02 16.95 10.94
CA VAL A 270 14.89 16.18 10.39
C VAL A 270 14.92 14.78 10.98
N ALA A 271 13.82 14.34 11.56
CA ALA A 271 13.72 12.97 12.07
C ALA A 271 13.10 12.03 11.04
N ILE A 272 13.72 10.89 10.85
CA ILE A 272 13.16 9.74 10.16
C ILE A 272 12.53 8.84 11.24
N TRP A 273 11.22 8.95 11.37
CA TRP A 273 10.44 8.14 12.30
C TRP A 273 9.90 6.93 11.55
N ASP A 274 10.70 5.86 11.51
CA ASP A 274 10.51 4.73 10.62
C ASP A 274 11.18 3.46 11.19
N SER A 275 11.45 2.46 10.37
CA SER A 275 12.06 1.17 10.75
C SER A 275 13.57 1.22 11.05
N GLY A 276 14.19 2.39 10.96
CA GLY A 276 15.61 2.61 11.17
C GLY A 276 16.36 3.05 9.91
N THR A 277 17.56 3.57 10.08
CA THR A 277 18.34 4.18 8.99
C THR A 277 19.82 3.83 9.10
N ASP A 278 20.42 3.41 7.99
CA ASP A 278 21.89 3.32 7.88
C ASP A 278 22.47 4.72 7.71
N LEU A 279 22.80 5.35 8.84
CA LEU A 279 23.32 6.73 8.86
C LEU A 279 24.74 6.86 8.30
N SER A 280 25.47 5.76 8.11
CA SER A 280 26.80 5.78 7.50
C SER A 280 26.80 6.30 6.06
N LEU A 281 25.65 6.23 5.39
CA LEU A 281 25.45 6.72 4.03
C LEU A 281 25.32 8.25 3.91
N PHE A 282 25.25 8.95 5.05
CA PHE A 282 25.00 10.40 5.09
C PHE A 282 26.11 11.18 5.83
N PRO A 283 27.40 11.04 5.45
CA PRO A 283 28.49 11.70 6.15
C PRO A 283 28.29 13.23 6.20
N GLY A 284 28.49 13.82 7.38
CA GLY A 284 28.31 15.26 7.62
C GLY A 284 26.86 15.75 7.67
N ARG A 285 25.88 14.87 7.45
CA ARG A 285 24.44 15.19 7.45
C ARG A 285 23.64 14.45 8.54
N VAL A 286 24.33 13.97 9.56
CA VAL A 286 23.73 13.27 10.69
C VAL A 286 23.67 14.21 11.89
N TYR A 287 22.52 14.21 12.59
CA TYR A 287 22.41 14.85 13.90
C TYR A 287 23.18 14.04 14.93
N VAL A 288 23.91 14.73 15.82
CA VAL A 288 24.65 14.09 16.89
C VAL A 288 24.33 14.80 18.23
N ASP A 289 23.72 14.06 19.14
CA ASP A 289 23.65 14.46 20.55
C ASP A 289 25.01 14.18 21.21
N PRO A 290 25.72 15.20 21.72
CA PRO A 290 27.04 15.02 22.34
C PRO A 290 27.00 14.33 23.70
N SER A 291 25.81 14.20 24.29
CA SER A 291 25.64 13.67 25.67
C SER A 291 24.34 12.88 25.81
N PRO A 292 24.13 11.82 24.99
CA PRO A 292 22.87 11.09 24.98
C PRO A 292 22.62 10.43 26.35
N LYS A 293 21.37 10.51 26.80
CA LYS A 293 20.93 9.87 28.05
C LYS A 293 20.16 8.61 27.71
N ALA A 294 20.58 7.48 28.23
CA ALA A 294 19.84 6.22 28.05
C ALA A 294 18.37 6.41 28.42
N PRO A 295 17.44 5.82 27.63
CA PRO A 295 17.64 4.86 26.54
C PRO A 295 17.98 5.46 25.17
N ALA A 296 18.05 6.81 25.01
CA ALA A 296 18.46 7.45 23.77
C ALA A 296 19.92 7.17 23.43
N PHE A 297 20.24 7.20 22.14
CA PHE A 297 21.59 7.11 21.60
C PHE A 297 21.96 8.42 20.86
N ALA A 298 23.20 8.53 20.38
CA ALA A 298 23.72 9.79 19.81
C ALA A 298 22.87 10.38 18.65
N HIS A 299 22.09 9.57 17.97
CA HIS A 299 21.36 9.98 16.79
C HIS A 299 19.82 9.90 16.94
N GLY A 300 19.34 9.48 18.14
CA GLY A 300 17.89 9.35 18.33
C GLY A 300 17.45 8.37 19.42
N VAL A 301 16.31 7.77 19.16
CA VAL A 301 15.68 6.76 20.03
C VAL A 301 15.25 5.54 19.21
N ALA A 302 15.08 4.39 19.86
CA ALA A 302 14.62 3.17 19.21
C ALA A 302 13.71 2.36 20.13
N PHE A 303 12.79 1.60 19.52
CA PHE A 303 11.85 0.76 20.22
C PHE A 303 11.78 -0.62 19.54
N ASP A 304 11.67 -1.66 20.35
CA ASP A 304 11.55 -3.05 19.89
C ASP A 304 10.09 -3.41 19.45
N LEU A 305 9.86 -4.68 19.11
CA LEU A 305 8.52 -5.20 18.72
C LEU A 305 7.43 -4.99 19.79
N LYS A 306 7.82 -4.89 21.06
CA LYS A 306 6.91 -4.63 22.17
C LYS A 306 6.90 -3.15 22.58
N SER A 307 7.42 -2.30 21.70
CA SER A 307 7.56 -0.86 21.92
C SER A 307 8.35 -0.50 23.18
N GLN A 308 9.24 -1.41 23.63
CA GLN A 308 10.17 -1.11 24.72
C GLN A 308 11.41 -0.40 24.18
N PRO A 309 11.97 0.56 24.95
CA PRO A 309 13.18 1.25 24.55
C PRO A 309 14.34 0.27 24.27
N THR A 310 15.05 0.49 23.17
CA THR A 310 16.21 -0.28 22.75
C THR A 310 17.25 0.65 22.11
N GLY A 311 18.35 0.13 21.58
CA GLY A 311 19.43 0.91 20.97
C GLY A 311 19.58 0.70 19.47
N GLY A 312 20.35 1.59 18.85
CA GLY A 312 20.80 1.49 17.47
C GLY A 312 19.86 2.12 16.44
N GLU A 313 20.47 2.76 15.47
CA GLU A 313 19.82 3.47 14.36
C GLU A 313 19.14 2.53 13.39
N LEU A 314 19.67 1.32 13.27
CA LEU A 314 19.17 0.25 12.39
C LEU A 314 18.86 -0.98 13.24
N MET A 315 17.88 -1.77 12.84
CA MET A 315 17.54 -3.01 13.54
C MET A 315 18.74 -3.97 13.50
N PRO A 316 19.18 -4.52 14.66
CA PRO A 316 20.26 -5.48 14.65
C PRO A 316 19.83 -6.79 13.98
N LEU A 317 20.58 -7.23 12.98
CA LEU A 317 20.40 -8.52 12.33
C LEU A 317 21.20 -9.61 13.06
N SER A 318 20.63 -10.81 13.20
CA SER A 318 21.39 -11.99 13.64
C SER A 318 22.50 -12.34 12.62
N ALA A 319 23.47 -13.16 13.01
CA ALA A 319 24.52 -13.61 12.10
C ALA A 319 23.97 -14.31 10.84
N GLU A 320 22.88 -15.08 10.99
CA GLU A 320 22.20 -15.73 9.89
C GLU A 320 21.49 -14.73 8.98
N GLN A 321 20.80 -13.75 9.56
CA GLN A 321 20.14 -12.68 8.82
C GLN A 321 21.17 -11.81 8.07
N GLN A 322 22.31 -11.50 8.69
CA GLN A 322 23.41 -10.78 8.03
C GLN A 322 23.95 -11.54 6.81
N ALA A 323 24.13 -12.86 6.95
CA ALA A 323 24.57 -13.72 5.84
C ALA A 323 23.52 -13.81 4.71
N THR A 324 22.24 -13.74 5.04
CA THR A 324 21.12 -13.83 4.09
C THR A 324 20.85 -12.51 3.36
N TYR A 325 21.12 -11.38 4.01
CA TYR A 325 20.75 -10.04 3.54
C TYR A 325 21.17 -9.74 2.08
N PRO A 326 22.42 -10.01 1.63
CA PRO A 326 22.79 -9.71 0.25
C PRO A 326 21.92 -10.41 -0.80
N SER A 327 21.48 -11.65 -0.54
CA SER A 327 20.57 -12.37 -1.42
C SER A 327 19.18 -11.74 -1.44
N VAL A 328 18.65 -11.39 -0.25
CA VAL A 328 17.31 -10.79 -0.15
C VAL A 328 17.29 -9.36 -0.69
N GLN A 329 18.38 -8.62 -0.56
CA GLN A 329 18.54 -7.32 -1.22
C GLN A 329 18.38 -7.45 -2.74
N GLY A 330 18.98 -8.49 -3.33
CA GLY A 330 18.78 -8.84 -4.75
C GLY A 330 17.32 -9.22 -5.07
N ASP A 331 16.68 -9.98 -4.19
CA ASP A 331 15.25 -10.34 -4.32
C ASP A 331 14.33 -9.10 -4.32
N LEU A 332 14.53 -8.18 -3.37
CA LEU A 332 13.75 -6.94 -3.26
C LEU A 332 13.95 -6.05 -4.50
N LYS A 333 15.21 -5.87 -4.93
CA LYS A 333 15.51 -5.15 -6.16
C LYS A 333 14.86 -5.80 -7.37
N GLY A 334 14.96 -7.11 -7.49
CA GLY A 334 14.39 -7.87 -8.59
C GLY A 334 12.87 -7.79 -8.65
N LEU A 335 12.18 -7.80 -7.49
CA LEU A 335 10.72 -7.57 -7.41
C LEU A 335 10.35 -6.18 -7.93
N SER A 336 11.09 -5.16 -7.52
CA SER A 336 10.90 -3.81 -8.02
C SER A 336 11.12 -3.74 -9.54
N ASP A 337 12.21 -4.29 -10.03
CA ASP A 337 12.54 -4.31 -11.46
C ASP A 337 11.45 -5.04 -12.29
N LEU A 338 10.90 -6.15 -11.78
CA LEU A 338 9.77 -6.85 -12.43
C LEU A 338 8.54 -5.96 -12.56
N GLN A 339 8.15 -5.26 -11.49
CA GLN A 339 7.00 -4.35 -11.49
C GLN A 339 7.19 -3.22 -12.51
N LEU A 340 8.43 -2.79 -12.72
CA LEU A 340 8.80 -1.73 -13.65
C LEU A 340 8.99 -2.23 -15.08
N SER A 341 8.91 -3.55 -15.29
CA SER A 341 9.29 -4.22 -16.54
C SER A 341 10.75 -3.93 -16.96
N ILE A 342 11.64 -3.81 -15.99
CA ILE A 342 13.08 -3.74 -16.20
C ILE A 342 13.63 -5.16 -16.27
N ASP A 343 14.28 -5.48 -17.40
CA ASP A 343 14.94 -6.76 -17.57
C ASP A 343 16.34 -6.71 -16.94
N SER A 344 16.43 -7.11 -15.67
CA SER A 344 17.68 -7.21 -14.91
C SER A 344 17.98 -8.66 -14.51
N PRO A 345 19.24 -9.00 -14.18
CA PRO A 345 19.58 -10.29 -13.60
C PRO A 345 18.78 -10.60 -12.34
N GLU A 346 18.55 -9.60 -11.48
CA GLU A 346 17.78 -9.72 -10.25
C GLU A 346 16.30 -10.00 -10.54
N ALA A 347 15.71 -9.32 -11.53
CA ALA A 347 14.34 -9.61 -11.98
C ALA A 347 14.19 -11.04 -12.51
N ALA A 348 15.17 -11.52 -13.27
CA ALA A 348 15.17 -12.91 -13.75
C ALA A 348 15.32 -13.92 -12.60
N ALA A 349 16.22 -13.66 -11.66
CA ALA A 349 16.49 -14.52 -10.50
C ALA A 349 15.27 -14.64 -9.59
N ILE A 350 14.66 -13.51 -9.20
CA ILE A 350 13.49 -13.53 -8.30
C ILE A 350 12.26 -14.16 -8.98
N ARG A 351 12.05 -13.94 -10.28
CA ARG A 351 11.00 -14.62 -11.04
C ARG A 351 11.20 -16.13 -10.99
N GLN A 352 12.43 -16.62 -11.27
CA GLN A 352 12.74 -18.05 -11.19
C GLN A 352 12.52 -18.57 -9.76
N LYS A 353 12.98 -17.85 -8.74
CA LYS A 353 12.81 -18.22 -7.33
C LYS A 353 11.32 -18.38 -6.99
N ILE A 354 10.49 -17.36 -7.24
CA ILE A 354 9.06 -17.39 -6.90
C ILE A 354 8.33 -18.50 -7.65
N THR A 355 8.62 -18.67 -8.94
CA THR A 355 7.94 -19.71 -9.75
C THR A 355 8.36 -21.13 -9.42
N SER A 356 9.47 -21.32 -8.69
CA SER A 356 9.93 -22.62 -8.20
C SER A 356 9.54 -22.94 -6.75
N LEU A 357 9.02 -21.95 -6.00
CA LEU A 357 8.59 -22.18 -4.63
C LEU A 357 7.49 -23.26 -4.56
N LYS A 358 7.62 -24.14 -3.57
CA LYS A 358 6.53 -25.04 -3.16
C LYS A 358 5.66 -24.35 -2.13
N PRO A 359 4.39 -24.78 -1.96
CA PRO A 359 3.47 -24.13 -1.04
C PRO A 359 4.03 -23.97 0.38
N ASP A 360 4.68 -24.97 0.92
CA ASP A 360 5.30 -24.98 2.25
C ASP A 360 6.50 -24.03 2.41
N GLN A 361 7.12 -23.60 1.31
CA GLN A 361 8.22 -22.63 1.32
C GLN A 361 7.74 -21.18 1.29
N VAL A 362 6.52 -20.94 0.81
CA VAL A 362 5.98 -19.59 0.64
C VAL A 362 5.85 -18.84 1.97
N PRO A 363 5.37 -19.44 3.07
CA PRO A 363 5.28 -18.73 4.35
C PRO A 363 6.62 -18.15 4.81
N VAL A 364 7.69 -18.95 4.76
CA VAL A 364 9.05 -18.50 5.14
C VAL A 364 9.58 -17.44 4.18
N PHE A 365 9.31 -17.58 2.89
CA PHE A 365 9.68 -16.58 1.90
C PHE A 365 9.00 -15.23 2.15
N LEU A 366 7.71 -15.22 2.47
CA LEU A 366 6.96 -13.99 2.78
C LEU A 366 7.45 -13.33 4.06
N GLU A 367 7.72 -14.08 5.11
CA GLU A 367 8.31 -13.54 6.35
C GLU A 367 9.71 -12.95 6.13
N THR A 368 10.51 -13.62 5.29
CA THR A 368 11.84 -13.12 4.92
C THR A 368 11.75 -11.79 4.19
N LEU A 369 10.86 -11.68 3.19
CA LEU A 369 10.61 -10.40 2.50
C LEU A 369 10.07 -9.34 3.45
N GLY A 370 9.17 -9.68 4.36
CA GLY A 370 8.62 -8.76 5.36
C GLY A 370 9.69 -8.22 6.31
N LEU A 371 10.55 -9.10 6.85
CA LEU A 371 11.65 -8.71 7.74
C LEU A 371 12.60 -7.73 7.05
N PHE A 372 13.11 -8.12 5.88
CA PHE A 372 14.10 -7.30 5.18
C PHE A 372 13.50 -6.10 4.48
N GLY A 373 12.24 -6.17 4.05
CA GLY A 373 11.50 -5.01 3.60
C GLY A 373 11.43 -3.94 4.69
N ASN A 374 11.10 -4.32 5.93
CA ASN A 374 11.17 -3.41 7.07
C ASN A 374 12.59 -2.90 7.32
N TYR A 375 13.60 -3.78 7.25
CA TYR A 375 15.00 -3.42 7.51
C TYR A 375 15.53 -2.34 6.55
N VAL A 376 15.15 -2.38 5.26
CA VAL A 376 15.67 -1.45 4.25
C VAL A 376 14.88 -0.14 4.18
N HIS A 377 13.62 -0.14 4.61
CA HIS A 377 12.64 0.91 4.31
C HIS A 377 13.05 2.30 4.82
N GLY A 378 13.38 2.45 6.10
CA GLY A 378 13.74 3.75 6.65
C GLY A 378 15.04 4.33 6.08
N THR A 379 15.98 3.50 5.64
CA THR A 379 17.17 3.96 4.90
C THR A 379 16.81 4.52 3.55
N HIS A 380 15.90 3.85 2.83
CA HIS A 380 15.40 4.33 1.53
C HIS A 380 14.70 5.68 1.68
N VAL A 381 13.84 5.80 2.66
CA VAL A 381 13.13 7.04 3.04
C VAL A 381 14.11 8.17 3.36
N ALA A 382 15.15 7.90 4.17
CA ALA A 382 16.17 8.89 4.55
C ALA A 382 16.93 9.45 3.35
N GLY A 383 17.28 8.60 2.38
CA GLY A 383 17.96 9.01 1.16
C GLY A 383 17.15 10.00 0.33
N ILE A 384 15.83 9.78 0.24
CA ILE A 384 14.91 10.71 -0.44
C ILE A 384 14.85 12.05 0.33
N ALA A 385 14.65 12.00 1.64
CA ALA A 385 14.57 13.21 2.47
C ALA A 385 15.83 14.07 2.41
N ALA A 386 17.01 13.44 2.27
CA ALA A 386 18.29 14.12 2.26
C ALA A 386 18.75 14.62 0.87
N ARG A 387 18.05 14.28 -0.21
CA ARG A 387 18.49 14.55 -1.58
C ARG A 387 18.67 16.06 -1.84
N GLY A 388 19.86 16.43 -2.36
CA GLY A 388 20.16 17.81 -2.77
C GLY A 388 20.00 18.86 -1.63
N ASN A 389 20.23 18.47 -0.36
CA ASN A 389 20.20 19.38 0.78
C ASN A 389 21.37 19.11 1.74
N PRO A 390 22.49 19.84 1.63
CA PRO A 390 23.64 19.70 2.53
C PRO A 390 23.36 20.21 3.95
N ALA A 391 22.34 21.03 4.13
CA ALA A 391 21.98 21.58 5.43
C ALA A 391 21.18 20.60 6.31
N ILE A 392 20.68 19.49 5.80
CA ILE A 392 19.91 18.52 6.57
C ILE A 392 20.78 17.84 7.65
N ARG A 393 20.21 17.60 8.81
CA ARG A 393 20.78 16.80 9.90
C ARG A 393 19.79 15.72 10.26
N LEU A 394 20.03 14.48 9.80
CA LEU A 394 19.16 13.34 10.00
C LEU A 394 19.25 12.83 11.44
N ALA A 395 18.11 12.74 12.08
CA ALA A 395 17.89 12.05 13.35
C ALA A 395 16.97 10.84 13.12
N VAL A 396 17.00 9.87 14.03
CA VAL A 396 16.25 8.61 13.88
C VAL A 396 15.33 8.39 15.07
N SER A 397 14.08 8.05 14.81
CA SER A 397 13.26 7.33 15.78
C SER A 397 12.89 5.99 15.16
N ARG A 398 13.55 4.92 15.59
CA ARG A 398 13.34 3.59 15.05
C ARG A 398 12.20 2.87 15.75
N LEU A 399 11.18 2.52 14.99
CA LEU A 399 10.15 1.58 15.37
C LEU A 399 10.49 0.19 14.80
N THR A 400 10.23 -0.86 15.57
CA THR A 400 10.35 -2.22 15.04
C THR A 400 8.95 -2.73 14.72
N PHE A 401 8.71 -3.00 13.44
CA PHE A 401 7.41 -3.49 12.95
C PHE A 401 7.40 -5.00 12.85
N ASP A 402 6.26 -5.61 13.16
CA ASP A 402 6.09 -7.06 13.03
C ASP A 402 6.05 -7.48 11.55
N TRP A 403 6.82 -8.51 11.21
CA TRP A 403 6.95 -9.05 9.85
C TRP A 403 6.37 -10.45 9.70
N LYS A 404 5.92 -11.05 10.81
CA LYS A 404 5.45 -12.44 10.85
C LYS A 404 4.10 -12.61 10.15
N ASN A 405 3.90 -13.74 9.50
CA ASN A 405 2.60 -14.10 8.92
C ASN A 405 1.50 -14.17 9.97
N VAL A 406 1.85 -14.61 11.18
CA VAL A 406 1.03 -14.50 12.38
C VAL A 406 1.69 -13.45 13.27
N PRO A 407 1.18 -12.22 13.29
CA PRO A 407 1.75 -11.17 14.14
C PRO A 407 1.60 -11.51 15.63
N ASP A 408 2.43 -10.89 16.47
CA ASP A 408 2.29 -11.06 17.91
C ASP A 408 0.88 -10.69 18.37
N ALA A 409 0.37 -11.44 19.35
CA ALA A 409 -0.98 -11.22 19.86
C ALA A 409 -1.14 -9.80 20.44
N PRO A 410 -2.10 -9.00 19.94
CA PRO A 410 -2.32 -7.67 20.45
C PRO A 410 -2.77 -7.69 21.91
N SER A 411 -2.23 -6.79 22.72
CA SER A 411 -2.61 -6.64 24.12
C SER A 411 -2.68 -5.16 24.51
N GLU A 412 -3.44 -4.85 25.54
CA GLU A 412 -3.50 -3.48 26.05
C GLU A 412 -2.16 -2.99 26.58
N GLU A 413 -1.36 -3.89 27.16
CA GLU A 413 -0.01 -3.58 27.66
C GLU A 413 0.89 -3.11 26.51
N VAL A 414 0.98 -3.89 25.42
CA VAL A 414 1.80 -3.52 24.25
C VAL A 414 1.28 -2.27 23.58
N THR A 415 -0.05 -2.13 23.44
CA THR A 415 -0.64 -0.93 22.83
C THR A 415 -0.37 0.34 23.65
N ARG A 416 -0.42 0.26 24.98
CA ARG A 416 -0.03 1.38 25.85
C ARG A 416 1.47 1.67 25.76
N ALA A 417 2.29 0.66 25.62
CA ALA A 417 3.74 0.84 25.38
C ALA A 417 3.97 1.54 24.03
N SER A 418 3.21 1.19 22.98
CA SER A 418 3.27 1.88 21.68
C SER A 418 2.91 3.35 21.81
N ALA A 419 1.81 3.67 22.50
CA ALA A 419 1.41 5.05 22.76
C ALA A 419 2.49 5.82 23.56
N ALA A 420 3.12 5.17 24.54
CA ALA A 420 4.22 5.76 25.32
C ALA A 420 5.48 5.96 24.47
N SER A 421 5.80 5.05 23.57
CA SER A 421 6.94 5.18 22.65
C SER A 421 6.77 6.34 21.67
N TYR A 422 5.54 6.62 21.23
CA TYR A 422 5.23 7.79 20.41
C TYR A 422 5.50 9.10 21.17
N GLN A 423 5.03 9.20 22.42
CA GLN A 423 5.31 10.36 23.25
C GLN A 423 6.81 10.53 23.52
N ALA A 424 7.51 9.45 23.84
CA ALA A 424 8.96 9.47 24.07
C ALA A 424 9.74 9.93 22.83
N SER A 425 9.34 9.47 21.63
CA SER A 425 9.91 9.93 20.36
C SER A 425 9.73 11.43 20.18
N VAL A 426 8.50 11.92 20.36
CA VAL A 426 8.18 13.35 20.18
C VAL A 426 8.85 14.23 21.24
N ASP A 427 8.95 13.78 22.49
CA ASP A 427 9.67 14.51 23.53
C ASP A 427 11.17 14.60 23.22
N TRP A 428 11.75 13.54 22.66
CA TRP A 428 13.13 13.57 22.17
C TRP A 428 13.26 14.57 21.00
N PHE A 429 12.34 14.57 20.03
CA PHE A 429 12.35 15.51 18.91
C PHE A 429 12.34 16.97 19.39
N LYS A 430 11.46 17.29 20.34
CA LYS A 430 11.36 18.64 20.95
C LYS A 430 12.66 19.05 21.62
N ALA A 431 13.23 18.15 22.43
CA ALA A 431 14.45 18.42 23.19
C ALA A 431 15.68 18.63 22.30
N HIS A 432 15.68 18.08 21.07
CA HIS A 432 16.84 18.08 20.17
C HIS A 432 16.63 18.93 18.91
N GLY A 433 15.64 19.84 18.94
CA GLY A 433 15.43 20.83 17.89
C GLY A 433 15.04 20.26 16.55
N VAL A 434 14.39 19.10 16.51
CA VAL A 434 13.79 18.56 15.29
C VAL A 434 12.70 19.50 14.79
N ARG A 435 12.71 19.79 13.50
CA ARG A 435 11.76 20.73 12.86
C ARG A 435 10.80 20.03 11.92
N VAL A 436 11.19 18.94 11.30
CA VAL A 436 10.36 18.13 10.42
C VAL A 436 10.53 16.66 10.76
N VAL A 437 9.44 15.92 10.74
CA VAL A 437 9.42 14.47 10.98
C VAL A 437 8.79 13.78 9.79
N ASN A 438 9.47 12.76 9.25
CA ASN A 438 8.89 11.85 8.26
C ASN A 438 8.22 10.66 8.95
N MET A 439 7.01 10.32 8.53
CA MET A 439 6.24 9.18 9.01
C MET A 439 5.75 8.36 7.81
N SER A 440 6.55 7.39 7.37
CA SER A 440 6.22 6.51 6.24
C SER A 440 5.70 5.16 6.73
N TRP A 441 4.80 5.16 7.68
CA TRP A 441 4.18 3.99 8.30
C TRP A 441 2.72 4.28 8.66
N GLY A 442 1.97 3.21 9.00
CA GLY A 442 0.57 3.38 9.38
C GLY A 442 -0.02 2.16 10.08
N GLY A 443 -1.23 2.33 10.61
CA GLY A 443 -2.03 1.29 11.23
C GLY A 443 -3.52 1.55 11.04
N THR A 444 -4.33 0.48 11.13
CA THR A 444 -5.79 0.53 11.01
C THR A 444 -6.45 -0.36 12.06
N PRO A 445 -7.72 -0.14 12.41
CA PRO A 445 -8.48 -1.06 13.26
C PRO A 445 -8.51 -2.49 12.70
N ALA A 446 -8.65 -2.63 11.38
CA ALA A 446 -8.70 -3.92 10.69
C ALA A 446 -7.40 -4.75 10.90
N ALA A 447 -6.24 -4.10 11.03
CA ALA A 447 -5.00 -4.80 11.34
C ALA A 447 -5.02 -5.44 12.74
N TYR A 448 -5.68 -4.81 13.71
CA TYR A 448 -5.91 -5.40 15.03
C TYR A 448 -6.89 -6.56 14.96
N GLU A 449 -8.00 -6.43 14.21
CA GLU A 449 -8.98 -7.52 14.02
C GLU A 449 -8.32 -8.77 13.43
N ASP A 450 -7.51 -8.60 12.37
CA ASP A 450 -6.76 -9.68 11.73
C ASP A 450 -5.74 -10.34 12.68
N ALA A 451 -4.98 -9.54 13.44
CA ALA A 451 -4.03 -10.07 14.41
C ALA A 451 -4.74 -10.87 15.52
N LEU A 452 -5.87 -10.39 16.02
CA LEU A 452 -6.70 -11.10 16.99
C LEU A 452 -7.22 -12.43 16.41
N GLU A 453 -7.72 -12.42 15.17
CA GLU A 453 -8.26 -13.62 14.53
C GLU A 453 -7.19 -14.70 14.33
N LYS A 454 -6.01 -14.31 13.81
CA LYS A 454 -4.88 -15.21 13.60
C LYS A 454 -4.30 -15.80 14.90
N ASN A 455 -4.51 -15.10 16.02
CA ASN A 455 -4.10 -15.58 17.34
C ASN A 455 -5.26 -16.31 18.09
N GLY A 456 -6.45 -16.39 17.50
CA GLY A 456 -7.61 -17.04 18.12
C GLY A 456 -8.16 -16.28 19.32
N LEU A 457 -8.00 -14.96 19.33
CA LEU A 457 -8.49 -14.08 20.39
C LEU A 457 -9.86 -13.48 20.03
N GLY A 458 -10.73 -13.36 21.03
CA GLY A 458 -12.14 -12.99 20.83
C GLY A 458 -12.99 -14.19 20.40
N LYS A 459 -14.13 -14.38 21.09
CA LYS A 459 -15.03 -15.53 20.86
C LYS A 459 -15.72 -15.53 19.50
N ASP A 460 -15.93 -14.33 18.94
CA ASP A 460 -16.58 -14.09 17.65
C ASP A 460 -16.06 -12.80 17.00
N ALA A 461 -16.52 -12.51 15.79
CA ALA A 461 -16.07 -11.34 15.05
C ALA A 461 -16.48 -10.01 15.70
N GLU A 462 -17.64 -9.93 16.35
CA GLU A 462 -18.08 -8.72 17.04
C GLU A 462 -17.23 -8.44 18.29
N GLU A 463 -16.85 -9.47 19.05
CA GLU A 463 -15.93 -9.29 20.17
C GLU A 463 -14.52 -8.93 19.69
N ARG A 464 -14.02 -9.53 18.60
CA ARG A 464 -12.74 -9.13 17.97
C ARG A 464 -12.77 -7.67 17.57
N LYS A 465 -13.83 -7.21 16.89
CA LYS A 465 -14.06 -5.81 16.55
C LYS A 465 -14.01 -4.92 17.78
N ALA A 466 -14.73 -5.26 18.84
CA ALA A 466 -14.76 -4.47 20.08
C ALA A 466 -13.37 -4.37 20.75
N ILE A 467 -12.61 -5.47 20.77
CA ILE A 467 -11.24 -5.48 21.30
C ILE A 467 -10.33 -4.63 20.41
N ALA A 468 -10.39 -4.82 19.10
CA ALA A 468 -9.59 -4.06 18.12
C ALA A 468 -9.83 -2.54 18.25
N ARG A 469 -11.10 -2.15 18.35
CA ARG A 469 -11.48 -0.74 18.53
C ARG A 469 -10.93 -0.13 19.80
N ARG A 470 -10.98 -0.88 20.91
CA ARG A 470 -10.43 -0.42 22.18
C ARG A 470 -8.91 -0.25 22.10
N LEU A 471 -8.20 -1.24 21.54
CA LEU A 471 -6.75 -1.20 21.42
C LEU A 471 -6.30 -0.10 20.44
N PHE A 472 -6.88 -0.07 19.25
CA PHE A 472 -6.60 0.97 18.28
C PHE A 472 -6.91 2.37 18.80
N GLY A 473 -8.00 2.53 19.56
CA GLY A 473 -8.35 3.81 20.20
C GLY A 473 -7.28 4.30 21.17
N ILE A 474 -6.62 3.41 21.93
CA ILE A 474 -5.49 3.75 22.80
C ILE A 474 -4.30 4.21 21.97
N GLU A 475 -3.96 3.48 20.91
CA GLU A 475 -2.84 3.81 20.04
C GLU A 475 -3.04 5.15 19.33
N LYS A 476 -4.21 5.33 18.69
CA LYS A 476 -4.59 6.56 18.00
C LYS A 476 -4.54 7.77 18.92
N ALA A 477 -5.15 7.66 20.09
CA ALA A 477 -5.17 8.76 21.07
C ALA A 477 -3.74 9.12 21.54
N GLY A 478 -2.87 8.11 21.73
CA GLY A 478 -1.48 8.33 22.09
C GLY A 478 -0.69 9.04 21.00
N LEU A 479 -0.86 8.65 19.74
CA LEU A 479 -0.21 9.30 18.60
C LEU A 479 -0.70 10.74 18.42
N GLU A 480 -2.03 10.98 18.48
CA GLU A 480 -2.59 12.32 18.40
C GLU A 480 -2.06 13.24 19.50
N ALA A 481 -2.03 12.75 20.73
CA ALA A 481 -1.51 13.52 21.87
C ALA A 481 -0.04 13.88 21.68
N ALA A 482 0.79 12.91 21.24
CA ALA A 482 2.20 13.12 20.98
C ALA A 482 2.41 14.21 19.90
N ILE A 483 1.76 14.11 18.75
CA ILE A 483 1.88 15.09 17.66
C ILE A 483 1.41 16.48 18.11
N ARG A 484 0.27 16.57 18.79
CA ARG A 484 -0.27 17.84 19.33
C ARG A 484 0.65 18.47 20.36
N SER A 485 1.45 17.70 21.10
CA SER A 485 2.40 18.21 22.11
C SER A 485 3.59 18.95 21.50
N ALA A 486 3.77 18.87 20.17
CA ALA A 486 4.89 19.45 19.43
C ALA A 486 4.41 20.41 18.31
N PRO A 487 3.75 21.54 18.64
CA PRO A 487 3.15 22.43 17.65
C PRO A 487 4.18 23.13 16.75
N ASP A 488 5.46 23.14 17.12
CA ASP A 488 6.58 23.74 16.38
C ASP A 488 7.27 22.76 15.42
N ILE A 489 6.82 21.50 15.37
CA ILE A 489 7.33 20.45 14.48
C ILE A 489 6.29 20.17 13.40
N LEU A 490 6.71 20.17 12.14
CA LEU A 490 5.90 19.66 11.03
C LEU A 490 6.07 18.15 10.93
N PHE A 491 4.98 17.41 11.09
CA PHE A 491 4.90 15.99 10.79
C PHE A 491 4.40 15.80 9.36
N VAL A 492 5.06 14.94 8.59
CA VAL A 492 4.67 14.61 7.22
C VAL A 492 4.43 13.10 7.16
N ALA A 493 3.24 12.71 6.76
CA ALA A 493 2.82 11.31 6.78
C ALA A 493 2.45 10.79 5.39
N ALA A 494 2.72 9.52 5.16
CA ALA A 494 2.22 8.77 4.02
C ALA A 494 0.70 8.57 4.12
N ALA A 495 -0.02 8.69 3.00
CA ALA A 495 -1.47 8.52 2.95
C ALA A 495 -1.91 7.05 3.10
N GLY A 496 -1.03 6.09 2.79
CA GLY A 496 -1.32 4.66 2.73
C GLY A 496 -1.31 4.13 1.29
N ASN A 497 -1.26 2.80 1.16
CA ASN A 497 -1.07 2.12 -0.14
C ASN A 497 -2.22 1.13 -0.47
N ALA A 498 -3.41 1.35 0.08
CA ALA A 498 -4.56 0.45 -0.07
C ALA A 498 -5.58 0.88 -1.13
N ASP A 499 -5.32 1.97 -1.89
CA ASP A 499 -6.29 2.56 -2.82
C ASP A 499 -7.66 2.82 -2.18
N SER A 500 -7.65 3.27 -0.91
CA SER A 500 -8.83 3.50 -0.06
C SER A 500 -8.85 4.90 0.54
N ASP A 501 -10.00 5.33 1.05
CA ASP A 501 -10.12 6.58 1.80
C ASP A 501 -9.53 6.40 3.21
N SER A 502 -8.45 7.15 3.51
CA SER A 502 -7.73 7.07 4.79
C SER A 502 -8.61 7.44 6.00
N GLY A 503 -9.62 8.29 5.79
CA GLY A 503 -10.59 8.66 6.82
C GLY A 503 -11.62 7.57 7.05
N PHE A 504 -12.10 6.92 5.99
CA PHE A 504 -13.03 5.80 6.09
C PHE A 504 -12.39 4.58 6.78
N GLU A 505 -11.14 4.25 6.40
CA GLU A 505 -10.33 3.18 7.01
C GLU A 505 -9.82 3.55 8.41
N GLU A 506 -9.98 4.81 8.82
CA GLU A 506 -9.44 5.37 10.07
C GLU A 506 -7.92 5.15 10.24
N THR A 507 -7.19 5.22 9.13
CA THR A 507 -5.74 5.02 9.11
C THR A 507 -5.01 6.03 10.00
N ILE A 508 -4.07 5.59 10.80
CA ILE A 508 -3.11 6.46 11.50
C ILE A 508 -1.71 6.31 10.90
N PRO A 509 -0.92 7.41 10.73
CA PRO A 509 -1.31 8.81 10.89
C PRO A 509 -2.09 9.39 9.70
N GLY A 510 -2.20 8.69 8.56
CA GLY A 510 -2.73 9.20 7.29
C GLY A 510 -4.17 9.73 7.33
N GLY A 511 -5.02 9.21 8.20
CA GLY A 511 -6.40 9.66 8.42
C GLY A 511 -6.58 10.74 9.50
N LEU A 512 -5.49 11.18 10.17
CA LEU A 512 -5.57 12.19 11.22
C LEU A 512 -5.61 13.60 10.63
N ASP A 513 -6.48 14.44 11.17
CA ASP A 513 -6.54 15.87 10.85
C ASP A 513 -5.96 16.69 12.01
N LEU A 514 -4.69 17.08 11.89
CA LEU A 514 -3.95 17.82 12.89
C LEU A 514 -3.27 19.05 12.26
N PRO A 515 -3.19 20.19 12.97
CA PRO A 515 -2.71 21.45 12.40
C PRO A 515 -1.24 21.42 11.97
N ASN A 516 -0.44 20.54 12.55
CA ASN A 516 0.98 20.36 12.29
C ASN A 516 1.29 19.01 11.59
N LEU A 517 0.29 18.39 10.97
CA LEU A 517 0.41 17.18 10.18
C LEU A 517 0.05 17.46 8.71
N LEU A 518 0.92 17.05 7.79
CA LEU A 518 0.69 17.10 6.35
C LEU A 518 0.71 15.67 5.78
N VAL A 519 -0.42 15.22 5.26
CA VAL A 519 -0.55 13.88 4.66
C VAL A 519 -0.32 13.96 3.16
N VAL A 520 0.45 13.01 2.62
CA VAL A 520 0.98 13.03 1.25
C VAL A 520 0.58 11.76 0.49
N GLY A 521 -0.10 11.95 -0.65
CA GLY A 521 -0.42 10.92 -1.62
C GLY A 521 0.70 10.71 -2.64
N ALA A 522 0.70 9.55 -3.30
CA ALA A 522 1.71 9.16 -4.28
C ALA A 522 1.22 9.37 -5.71
N VAL A 523 2.08 9.95 -6.54
CA VAL A 523 1.93 10.03 -7.98
C VAL A 523 3.18 9.49 -8.67
N ASP A 524 3.10 9.25 -9.98
CA ASP A 524 4.24 8.82 -10.79
C ASP A 524 5.08 10.00 -11.30
N GLN A 525 6.04 9.70 -12.16
CA GLN A 525 6.94 10.71 -12.77
C GLN A 525 6.23 11.76 -13.62
N ALA A 526 5.04 11.46 -14.14
CA ALA A 526 4.23 12.40 -14.92
C ALA A 526 3.19 13.16 -14.07
N GLY A 527 3.10 12.85 -12.78
CA GLY A 527 2.11 13.41 -11.85
C GLY A 527 0.76 12.70 -11.88
N ASP A 528 0.67 11.52 -12.49
CA ASP A 528 -0.54 10.69 -12.44
C ASP A 528 -0.61 9.92 -11.13
N GLU A 529 -1.83 9.73 -10.58
CA GLU A 529 -2.03 8.97 -9.35
C GLU A 529 -1.45 7.57 -9.48
N ALA A 530 -0.63 7.16 -8.50
CA ALA A 530 -0.18 5.79 -8.41
C ALA A 530 -1.36 4.85 -8.10
N SER A 531 -1.34 3.64 -8.66
CA SER A 531 -2.44 2.66 -8.54
C SER A 531 -2.83 2.36 -7.10
N PHE A 532 -1.86 2.37 -6.20
CA PHE A 532 -1.98 2.01 -4.79
C PHE A 532 -2.31 3.19 -3.86
N THR A 533 -2.10 4.45 -4.28
CA THR A 533 -2.17 5.59 -3.35
C THR A 533 -3.55 5.69 -2.70
N SER A 534 -3.59 5.69 -1.37
CA SER A 534 -4.77 6.06 -0.62
C SER A 534 -5.05 7.56 -0.75
N TYR A 535 -6.29 7.94 -0.50
CA TYR A 535 -6.83 9.29 -0.69
C TYR A 535 -7.70 9.69 0.51
N GLY A 536 -8.35 10.83 0.44
CA GLY A 536 -9.26 11.33 1.48
C GLY A 536 -9.06 12.82 1.78
N SER A 537 -9.88 13.37 2.64
CA SER A 537 -9.88 14.80 2.99
C SER A 537 -8.60 15.27 3.69
N THR A 538 -7.86 14.35 4.31
CA THR A 538 -6.60 14.64 5.00
C THR A 538 -5.41 14.76 4.04
N VAL A 539 -5.51 14.18 2.82
CA VAL A 539 -4.44 14.18 1.82
C VAL A 539 -4.41 15.53 1.10
N ARG A 540 -3.47 16.40 1.47
CA ARG A 540 -3.41 17.78 0.98
C ARG A 540 -2.27 18.04 -0.03
N ALA A 541 -1.32 17.13 -0.15
CA ALA A 541 -0.19 17.22 -1.07
C ALA A 541 0.05 15.87 -1.75
N HIS A 542 0.65 15.90 -2.93
CA HIS A 542 1.05 14.71 -3.67
C HIS A 542 2.47 14.90 -4.18
N ALA A 543 3.28 13.85 -4.07
CA ALA A 543 4.66 13.85 -4.52
C ALA A 543 4.97 12.57 -5.29
N ASN A 544 6.13 12.54 -5.95
CA ASN A 544 6.59 11.31 -6.58
C ASN A 544 6.72 10.21 -5.53
N GLY A 545 5.95 9.15 -5.69
CA GLY A 545 5.97 7.94 -4.87
C GLY A 545 6.06 6.68 -5.73
N TYR A 546 6.33 6.80 -7.02
CA TYR A 546 6.42 5.66 -7.93
C TYR A 546 7.82 5.58 -8.54
N GLN A 547 8.49 4.44 -8.38
CA GLN A 547 9.86 4.19 -8.88
C GLN A 547 10.90 5.20 -8.38
N VAL A 548 10.80 5.60 -7.13
CA VAL A 548 11.71 6.57 -6.54
C VAL A 548 13.01 5.88 -6.16
N GLU A 549 14.12 6.35 -6.73
CA GLU A 549 15.45 5.81 -6.49
C GLU A 549 16.02 6.33 -5.15
N SER A 550 16.53 5.43 -4.32
CA SER A 550 17.25 5.75 -3.09
C SER A 550 18.11 4.57 -2.64
N TYR A 551 18.60 4.58 -1.39
CA TYR A 551 19.58 3.63 -0.88
C TYR A 551 18.95 2.56 0.01
N PHE A 552 19.45 1.35 -0.08
CA PHE A 552 19.30 0.33 0.95
C PHE A 552 20.50 0.35 1.91
N PRO A 553 20.40 -0.19 3.13
CA PRO A 553 21.55 -0.35 4.03
C PRO A 553 22.73 -1.01 3.32
N GLY A 554 23.94 -0.43 3.50
CA GLY A 554 25.12 -0.82 2.74
C GLY A 554 25.30 -0.10 1.40
N GLY A 555 24.38 0.80 1.00
CA GLY A 555 24.56 1.75 -0.10
C GLY A 555 24.10 1.29 -1.48
N ALA A 556 23.49 0.12 -1.60
CA ALA A 556 22.89 -0.30 -2.87
C ALA A 556 21.75 0.63 -3.26
N THR A 557 21.72 1.06 -4.53
CA THR A 557 20.68 1.91 -5.09
C THR A 557 19.54 1.05 -5.63
N VAL A 558 18.32 1.30 -5.14
CA VAL A 558 17.11 0.58 -5.52
C VAL A 558 15.96 1.56 -5.74
N ARG A 559 15.02 1.21 -6.61
CA ARG A 559 13.78 1.97 -6.81
C ARG A 559 12.66 1.30 -6.05
N GLU A 560 11.90 2.11 -5.30
CA GLU A 560 10.71 1.63 -4.61
C GLU A 560 9.50 2.49 -4.94
N SER A 561 8.31 1.92 -4.71
CA SER A 561 7.03 2.59 -4.93
C SER A 561 6.17 2.50 -3.67
N GLY A 562 5.59 3.64 -3.27
CA GLY A 562 4.74 3.76 -2.10
C GLY A 562 4.49 5.22 -1.75
N THR A 563 3.44 5.50 -1.03
CA THR A 563 3.24 6.80 -0.37
C THR A 563 4.37 7.07 0.64
N SER A 564 5.04 6.00 1.08
CA SER A 564 6.28 6.03 1.86
C SER A 564 7.44 6.76 1.17
N MET A 565 7.44 6.85 -0.17
CA MET A 565 8.44 7.58 -0.96
C MET A 565 7.96 9.00 -1.29
N ALA A 566 6.65 9.22 -1.36
CA ALA A 566 6.05 10.53 -1.56
C ALA A 566 6.23 11.44 -0.31
N SER A 567 6.02 10.90 0.88
CA SER A 567 6.21 11.62 2.15
C SER A 567 7.61 12.23 2.27
N PRO A 568 8.73 11.50 2.14
CA PRO A 568 10.07 12.07 2.27
C PRO A 568 10.45 13.04 1.14
N ASN A 569 9.84 12.98 -0.04
CA ASN A 569 9.98 14.04 -1.05
C ASN A 569 9.39 15.37 -0.55
N THR A 570 8.28 15.32 0.18
CA THR A 570 7.68 16.51 0.81
C THR A 570 8.49 16.97 2.03
N VAL A 571 9.05 16.05 2.82
CA VAL A 571 10.00 16.36 3.91
C VAL A 571 11.24 17.07 3.36
N ASN A 572 11.78 16.60 2.24
CA ASN A 572 12.90 17.23 1.55
C ASN A 572 12.61 18.70 1.22
N LEU A 573 11.41 18.98 0.67
CA LEU A 573 10.97 20.34 0.39
C LEU A 573 10.85 21.17 1.67
N ALA A 574 10.21 20.65 2.71
CA ALA A 574 10.06 21.35 4.00
C ALA A 574 11.43 21.68 4.62
N ALA A 575 12.37 20.74 4.59
CA ALA A 575 13.73 20.96 5.07
C ALA A 575 14.49 22.00 4.27
N LYS A 576 14.32 22.05 2.94
CA LYS A 576 14.90 23.08 2.08
C LYS A 576 14.35 24.47 2.38
N LEU A 577 13.05 24.60 2.60
CA LEU A 577 12.42 25.87 3.00
C LEU A 577 12.94 26.36 4.35
N LEU A 578 13.07 25.47 5.34
CA LEU A 578 13.65 25.80 6.64
C LEU A 578 15.14 26.13 6.59
N ALA A 579 15.89 25.51 5.68
CA ALA A 579 17.30 25.86 5.48
C ALA A 579 17.47 27.30 4.94
N LEU A 580 16.49 27.80 4.18
CA LEU A 580 16.44 29.18 3.70
C LEU A 580 15.88 30.15 4.76
N ASP A 581 14.84 29.77 5.49
CA ASP A 581 14.26 30.54 6.58
C ASP A 581 13.90 29.64 7.80
N PRO A 582 14.77 29.60 8.79
CA PRO A 582 14.60 28.74 9.97
C PRO A 582 13.44 29.18 10.89
N LYS A 583 12.83 30.35 10.64
CA LYS A 583 11.73 30.90 11.45
C LYS A 583 10.35 30.43 11.01
N LEU A 584 10.25 29.74 9.89
CA LEU A 584 8.96 29.23 9.38
C LEU A 584 8.30 28.31 10.39
N THR A 585 7.04 28.56 10.68
CA THR A 585 6.21 27.67 11.50
C THR A 585 5.69 26.48 10.68
N PRO A 586 5.23 25.38 11.29
CA PRO A 586 4.61 24.26 10.57
C PRO A 586 3.45 24.68 9.68
N ALA A 587 2.62 25.63 10.14
CA ALA A 587 1.51 26.17 9.35
C ALA A 587 2.00 26.91 8.09
N GLN A 588 3.05 27.73 8.22
CA GLN A 588 3.65 28.43 7.10
C GLN A 588 4.34 27.47 6.12
N LEU A 589 5.02 26.43 6.62
CA LEU A 589 5.60 25.37 5.78
C LEU A 589 4.52 24.65 4.98
N SER A 590 3.45 24.20 5.65
CA SER A 590 2.33 23.54 4.99
C SER A 590 1.68 24.46 3.94
N ASP A 591 1.49 25.75 4.26
CA ASP A 591 0.93 26.74 3.33
C ASP A 591 1.81 26.92 2.08
N LEU A 592 3.13 27.10 2.27
CA LEU A 592 4.08 27.23 1.17
C LEU A 592 4.12 25.96 0.28
N ILE A 593 4.07 24.78 0.87
CA ILE A 593 4.06 23.50 0.13
C ILE A 593 2.76 23.35 -0.66
N VAL A 594 1.61 23.57 -0.01
CA VAL A 594 0.29 23.36 -0.62
C VAL A 594 -0.02 24.42 -1.67
N ARG A 595 0.28 25.70 -1.41
CA ARG A 595 0.07 26.79 -2.37
C ARG A 595 1.11 26.83 -3.49
N GLY A 596 2.33 26.40 -3.21
CA GLY A 596 3.37 26.23 -4.21
C GLY A 596 3.07 25.08 -5.17
N GLY A 597 2.23 24.15 -4.80
CA GLY A 597 1.85 23.00 -5.62
C GLY A 597 0.96 23.37 -6.81
N SER A 598 0.85 22.43 -7.75
CA SER A 598 -0.05 22.51 -8.91
C SER A 598 -1.20 21.52 -8.76
N LYS A 599 -2.42 22.04 -8.79
CA LYS A 599 -3.64 21.20 -8.74
C LYS A 599 -3.90 20.57 -10.10
N SER A 600 -4.33 19.31 -10.11
CA SER A 600 -4.87 18.65 -11.30
C SER A 600 -6.24 19.23 -11.67
N ASP A 601 -6.64 19.09 -12.94
CA ASP A 601 -7.90 19.61 -13.47
C ASP A 601 -9.12 19.06 -12.75
N ASP A 602 -9.05 17.79 -12.30
CA ASP A 602 -10.10 17.12 -11.52
C ASP A 602 -10.10 17.52 -10.03
N GLY A 603 -9.12 18.30 -9.57
CA GLY A 603 -8.95 18.73 -8.19
C GLY A 603 -8.52 17.65 -7.19
N ARG A 604 -8.29 16.42 -7.65
CA ARG A 604 -7.92 15.28 -6.78
C ARG A 604 -6.48 15.35 -6.28
N ARG A 605 -5.58 15.91 -7.07
CA ARG A 605 -4.15 15.97 -6.77
C ARG A 605 -3.70 17.41 -6.58
N ASN A 606 -2.76 17.59 -5.66
CA ASN A 606 -2.01 18.83 -5.51
C ASN A 606 -0.52 18.46 -5.51
N LEU A 607 0.11 18.55 -6.67
CA LEU A 607 1.50 18.13 -6.90
C LEU A 607 2.45 19.14 -6.31
N ILE A 608 3.31 18.76 -5.38
CA ILE A 608 4.32 19.67 -4.83
C ILE A 608 5.21 20.24 -5.93
N ASP A 609 5.64 21.48 -5.75
CA ASP A 609 6.61 22.14 -6.63
C ASP A 609 7.65 22.91 -5.79
N PRO A 610 8.83 22.31 -5.58
CA PRO A 610 9.91 22.93 -4.82
C PRO A 610 10.33 24.31 -5.33
N LYS A 611 10.44 24.50 -6.67
CA LYS A 611 10.81 25.81 -7.24
C LYS A 611 9.79 26.89 -6.93
N THR A 612 8.50 26.57 -7.14
CA THR A 612 7.41 27.50 -6.84
C THR A 612 7.32 27.81 -5.35
N SER A 613 7.46 26.79 -4.48
CA SER A 613 7.45 27.00 -3.03
C SER A 613 8.60 27.90 -2.56
N VAL A 614 9.81 27.72 -3.09
CA VAL A 614 10.97 28.57 -2.80
C VAL A 614 10.77 30.00 -3.37
N ALA A 615 10.18 30.14 -4.56
CA ALA A 615 9.85 31.46 -5.13
C ALA A 615 8.84 32.23 -4.25
N LEU A 616 7.78 31.55 -3.78
CA LEU A 616 6.81 32.13 -2.84
C LEU A 616 7.46 32.58 -1.52
N LEU A 617 8.36 31.77 -0.97
CA LEU A 617 9.13 32.14 0.24
C LEU A 617 9.94 33.43 0.03
N LYS A 618 10.54 33.59 -1.15
CA LYS A 618 11.33 34.79 -1.51
C LYS A 618 10.47 36.01 -1.91
N GLY A 619 9.15 35.94 -1.81
CA GLY A 619 8.22 37.00 -2.20
C GLY A 619 8.14 37.24 -3.71
N GLN A 620 8.61 36.29 -4.52
CA GLN A 620 8.51 36.34 -5.97
C GLN A 620 7.14 35.82 -6.40
N THR A 621 6.49 36.50 -7.33
CA THR A 621 5.27 35.97 -7.96
C THR A 621 5.63 34.73 -8.76
N ALA A 622 5.00 33.61 -8.47
CA ALA A 622 5.21 32.39 -9.26
C ALA A 622 4.83 32.68 -10.72
N ALA A 623 5.77 32.52 -11.62
CA ALA A 623 5.45 32.47 -13.04
C ALA A 623 4.62 31.20 -13.29
N ARG A 624 3.34 31.38 -13.61
CA ARG A 624 2.40 30.30 -13.97
C ARG A 624 2.59 29.88 -15.40
#